data_93a2452f1e826a2170ce1eeb6cda2430
#
_entry.id   93a2452f1e826a2170ce1eeb6cda2430
#
_cell.length_a   1.000
_cell.length_b   1.000
_cell.length_c   1.000
_cell.angle_alpha   90.00
_cell.angle_beta   90.00
_cell.angle_gamma   90.00
#
_symmetry.space_group_name_H-M   'P 1'
#
loop_
_entity.id
_entity.type
_entity.pdbx_description
1 polymer ?
#
loop_
_entity_poly.entity_id
_entity_poly.type
_entity_poly.pdbx_seq_one_letter_code
_entity_poly.pdbx_strand_id
1 'polypeptide(L)'
;EVDNDQKADALTRGNDASIELNSKIHWVDPWKDSRREEFADFLYEKRKNKGWSRERCEKTISDPLYFTGCLLAMGYMDVGVAGSVSTTGDVLRAAIHTIGLRPGSTTISSSFIMELPTGEVVSFGDCAVIQE
;
A
#
# COMPACT_ATOMS: atom_id res chain seq x y z
N GLU A 1 6.33 -6.83 16.09
CA GLU A 1 7.45 -7.66 15.61
C GLU A 1 6.99 -8.35 14.35
N VAL A 2 7.63 -8.04 13.19
CA VAL A 2 7.48 -8.93 12.04
C VAL A 2 8.13 -10.22 12.47
N ASP A 3 7.33 -11.26 12.60
CA ASP A 3 7.76 -12.56 13.09
C ASP A 3 8.93 -13.05 12.24
N ASN A 4 10.00 -13.48 12.88
CA ASN A 4 11.16 -14.04 12.19
C ASN A 4 10.77 -15.23 11.32
N ASP A 5 9.72 -15.97 11.72
CA ASP A 5 9.17 -17.09 10.95
C ASP A 5 8.51 -16.60 9.65
N GLN A 6 7.82 -15.44 9.64
CA GLN A 6 7.24 -14.86 8.42
C GLN A 6 8.32 -14.37 7.45
N LYS A 7 9.43 -13.83 7.97
CA LYS A 7 10.58 -13.45 7.14
C LYS A 7 11.26 -14.67 6.54
N ALA A 8 11.46 -15.70 7.34
CA ALA A 8 12.05 -16.96 6.90
C ALA A 8 11.17 -17.65 5.85
N ASP A 9 9.85 -17.68 6.04
CA ASP A 9 8.89 -18.25 5.08
C ASP A 9 8.87 -17.48 3.77
N ALA A 10 8.87 -16.15 3.81
CA ALA A 10 8.93 -15.32 2.62
C ALA A 10 10.24 -15.52 1.83
N LEU A 11 11.38 -15.65 2.52
CA LEU A 11 12.67 -15.94 1.92
C LEU A 11 12.69 -17.33 1.27
N THR A 12 12.12 -18.32 1.93
CA THR A 12 12.02 -19.70 1.44
C THR A 12 11.17 -19.78 0.17
N ARG A 13 9.99 -19.14 0.19
CA ARG A 13 9.10 -19.08 -1.00
C ARG A 13 9.74 -18.34 -2.17
N GLY A 14 10.50 -17.28 -1.89
CA GLY A 14 11.26 -16.56 -2.91
C GLY A 14 12.30 -17.45 -3.59
N ASN A 15 12.99 -18.29 -2.83
CA ASN A 15 13.95 -19.25 -3.37
C ASN A 15 13.28 -20.32 -4.23
N ASP A 16 12.13 -20.86 -3.80
CA ASP A 16 11.35 -21.83 -4.57
C ASP A 16 10.83 -21.26 -5.90
N ALA A 17 10.54 -19.96 -5.92
CA ALA A 17 10.09 -19.25 -7.12
C ALA A 17 11.25 -18.79 -8.02
N SER A 18 12.49 -19.21 -7.77
CA SER A 18 13.70 -18.76 -8.48
C SER A 18 13.90 -17.23 -8.41
N ILE A 19 13.33 -16.57 -7.40
CA ILE A 19 13.53 -15.15 -7.16
C ILE A 19 14.82 -15.00 -6.37
N GLU A 20 15.83 -14.40 -6.94
CA GLU A 20 17.03 -13.99 -6.21
C GLU A 20 16.67 -12.86 -5.24
N LEU A 21 16.42 -13.21 -3.98
CA LEU A 21 16.28 -12.27 -2.88
C LEU A 21 17.68 -11.68 -2.58
N ASN A 22 18.00 -10.61 -3.27
CA ASN A 22 19.31 -9.97 -3.14
C ASN A 22 19.33 -8.92 -2.02
N SER A 23 20.51 -8.34 -1.77
CA SER A 23 20.78 -7.31 -0.75
C SER A 23 19.97 -6.00 -0.91
N LYS A 24 19.11 -5.89 -1.92
CA LYS A 24 18.25 -4.72 -2.17
C LYS A 24 16.87 -4.80 -1.49
N ILE A 25 16.55 -5.91 -0.81
CA ILE A 25 15.30 -6.06 -0.08
C ILE A 25 15.45 -5.47 1.32
N HIS A 26 14.65 -4.47 1.63
CA HIS A 26 14.60 -3.84 2.94
C HIS A 26 13.29 -4.20 3.65
N TRP A 27 13.43 -4.79 4.83
CA TRP A 27 12.29 -5.09 5.69
C TRP A 27 11.95 -3.87 6.54
N VAL A 28 10.69 -3.48 6.52
CA VAL A 28 10.19 -2.34 7.28
C VAL A 28 9.12 -2.82 8.25
N ASP A 29 9.29 -2.49 9.52
CA ASP A 29 8.29 -2.70 10.56
C ASP A 29 7.58 -1.35 10.83
N PRO A 30 6.29 -1.20 10.48
CA PRO A 30 5.55 0.05 10.70
C PRO A 30 5.50 0.51 12.15
N TRP A 31 5.70 -0.39 13.12
CA TRP A 31 5.70 -0.06 14.54
C TRP A 31 7.03 0.56 15.03
N LYS A 32 8.13 0.25 14.34
CA LYS A 32 9.50 0.62 14.77
C LYS A 32 10.19 1.60 13.83
N ASP A 33 9.57 1.90 12.70
CA ASP A 33 10.17 2.77 11.68
C ASP A 33 10.29 4.22 12.18
N SER A 34 11.43 4.83 11.96
CA SER A 34 11.73 6.21 12.40
C SER A 34 10.85 7.26 11.73
N ARG A 35 10.24 6.96 10.59
CA ARG A 35 9.35 7.86 9.83
C ARG A 35 7.91 7.89 10.36
N ARG A 36 7.58 7.12 11.38
CA ARG A 36 6.21 7.04 11.93
C ARG A 36 5.62 8.38 12.30
N GLU A 37 6.40 9.21 12.98
CA GLU A 37 5.95 10.53 13.45
C GLU A 37 5.67 11.43 12.25
N GLU A 38 6.58 11.49 11.29
CA GLU A 38 6.42 12.22 10.04
C GLU A 38 5.15 11.78 9.26
N PHE A 39 4.92 10.47 9.15
CA PHE A 39 3.75 9.93 8.45
C PHE A 39 2.45 10.19 9.21
N ALA A 40 2.48 10.17 10.53
CA ALA A 40 1.32 10.52 11.35
C ALA A 40 0.97 12.01 11.21
N ASP A 41 1.96 12.90 11.16
CA ASP A 41 1.76 14.33 10.88
C ASP A 41 1.20 14.56 9.49
N PHE A 42 1.78 13.91 8.48
CA PHE A 42 1.29 13.97 7.11
C PHE A 42 -0.18 13.50 7.00
N LEU A 43 -0.53 12.37 7.61
CA LEU A 43 -1.89 11.85 7.61
C LEU A 43 -2.84 12.78 8.37
N TYR A 44 -2.40 13.35 9.49
CA TYR A 44 -3.18 14.32 10.24
C TYR A 44 -3.49 15.57 9.42
N GLU A 45 -2.50 16.17 8.76
CA GLU A 45 -2.71 17.34 7.90
C GLU A 45 -3.74 17.05 6.80
N LYS A 46 -3.70 15.88 6.20
CA LYS A 46 -4.67 15.46 5.18
C LYS A 46 -6.08 15.21 5.72
N ARG A 47 -6.21 14.78 6.98
CA ARG A 47 -7.48 14.25 7.52
C ARG A 47 -8.09 15.06 8.65
N LYS A 48 -7.41 16.08 9.19
CA LYS A 48 -7.90 16.93 10.26
C LYS A 48 -9.27 17.58 9.94
N ASN A 49 -9.47 18.02 8.70
CA ASN A 49 -10.74 18.59 8.23
C ASN A 49 -11.87 17.55 8.07
N LYS A 50 -11.55 16.26 8.24
CA LYS A 50 -12.50 15.14 8.28
C LYS A 50 -12.68 14.57 9.70
N GLY A 51 -12.25 15.33 10.71
CA GLY A 51 -12.44 14.98 12.12
C GLY A 51 -11.46 13.93 12.67
N TRP A 52 -10.32 13.71 12.02
CA TRP A 52 -9.30 12.81 12.55
C TRP A 52 -8.43 13.54 13.58
N SER A 53 -8.22 12.91 14.74
CA SER A 53 -7.27 13.39 15.74
C SER A 53 -5.85 12.91 15.40
N ARG A 54 -4.85 13.62 15.95
CA ARG A 54 -3.44 13.23 15.80
C ARG A 54 -3.19 11.82 16.37
N GLU A 55 -3.77 11.52 17.53
CA GLU A 55 -3.68 10.21 18.18
C GLU A 55 -4.25 9.08 17.28
N ARG A 56 -5.38 9.35 16.62
CA ARG A 56 -5.94 8.42 15.64
C ARG A 56 -4.98 8.17 14.49
N CYS A 57 -4.33 9.20 13.98
CA CYS A 57 -3.36 9.07 12.89
C CYS A 57 -2.15 8.24 13.32
N GLU A 58 -1.61 8.46 14.52
CA GLU A 58 -0.50 7.67 15.09
C GLU A 58 -0.82 6.18 15.20
N LYS A 59 -2.02 5.84 15.64
CA LYS A 59 -2.47 4.44 15.67
C LYS A 59 -2.65 3.87 14.27
N THR A 60 -3.20 4.66 13.36
CA THR A 60 -3.50 4.22 11.99
C THR A 60 -2.22 3.94 11.18
N ILE A 61 -1.14 4.70 11.40
CA ILE A 61 0.15 4.49 10.71
C ILE A 61 0.78 3.14 11.04
N SER A 62 0.39 2.49 12.12
CA SER A 62 0.85 1.13 12.41
C SER A 62 0.27 0.06 11.48
N ASP A 63 -0.79 0.39 10.75
CA ASP A 63 -1.36 -0.47 9.72
C ASP A 63 -0.45 -0.45 8.47
N PRO A 64 0.02 -1.62 7.97
CA PRO A 64 0.90 -1.69 6.80
C PRO A 64 0.35 -1.03 5.54
N LEU A 65 -0.98 -1.03 5.33
CA LEU A 65 -1.60 -0.36 4.18
C LEU A 65 -1.45 1.14 4.25
N TYR A 66 -1.68 1.74 5.42
CA TYR A 66 -1.53 3.17 5.63
C TYR A 66 -0.06 3.60 5.60
N PHE A 67 0.82 2.79 6.18
CA PHE A 67 2.26 3.04 6.14
C PHE A 67 2.77 3.04 4.69
N THR A 68 2.41 2.01 3.90
CA THR A 68 2.74 1.92 2.47
C THR A 68 2.15 3.09 1.69
N GLY A 69 0.90 3.46 1.97
CA GLY A 69 0.27 4.61 1.34
C GLY A 69 0.98 5.94 1.61
N CYS A 70 1.53 6.13 2.82
CA CYS A 70 2.35 7.29 3.14
C CYS A 70 3.71 7.27 2.43
N LEU A 71 4.38 6.10 2.35
CA LEU A 71 5.61 5.93 1.57
C LEU A 71 5.42 6.38 0.10
N LEU A 72 4.32 5.96 -0.51
CA LEU A 72 3.97 6.34 -1.89
C LEU A 72 3.65 7.83 -2.00
N ALA A 73 2.78 8.34 -1.12
CA ALA A 73 2.31 9.72 -1.17
C ALA A 73 3.41 10.75 -0.93
N MET A 74 4.44 10.40 -0.18
CA MET A 74 5.59 11.25 0.14
C MET A 74 6.80 10.98 -0.78
N GLY A 75 6.68 10.10 -1.76
CA GLY A 75 7.70 9.86 -2.78
C GLY A 75 8.90 9.00 -2.32
N TYR A 76 8.75 8.25 -1.24
CA TYR A 76 9.75 7.27 -0.81
C TYR A 76 9.74 6.01 -1.68
N MET A 77 8.65 5.77 -2.40
CA MET A 77 8.45 4.62 -3.30
C MET A 77 7.64 5.05 -4.52
N ASP A 78 7.87 4.38 -5.64
CA ASP A 78 7.17 4.63 -6.91
C ASP A 78 5.93 3.75 -7.07
N VAL A 79 5.96 2.53 -6.52
CA VAL A 79 4.89 1.53 -6.65
C VAL A 79 4.69 0.80 -5.33
N GLY A 80 3.44 0.44 -5.05
CA GLY A 80 3.06 -0.41 -3.92
C GLY A 80 2.17 -1.56 -4.37
N VAL A 81 2.38 -2.75 -3.81
CA VAL A 81 1.56 -3.94 -4.02
C VAL A 81 0.93 -4.35 -2.70
N ALA A 82 -0.38 -4.51 -2.67
CA ALA A 82 -1.13 -4.84 -1.47
C ALA A 82 -2.36 -5.70 -1.80
N GLY A 83 -3.00 -6.27 -0.77
CA GLY A 83 -4.27 -6.97 -0.89
C GLY A 83 -4.22 -8.49 -0.72
N SER A 84 -3.06 -9.10 -0.48
CA SER A 84 -2.97 -10.55 -0.28
C SER A 84 -3.65 -11.03 1.02
N VAL A 85 -3.64 -10.18 2.06
CA VAL A 85 -4.23 -10.46 3.39
C VAL A 85 -5.25 -9.38 3.82
N SER A 86 -5.63 -8.49 2.91
CA SER A 86 -6.55 -7.38 3.19
C SER A 86 -7.67 -7.35 2.16
N THR A 87 -8.83 -6.85 2.56
CA THR A 87 -9.94 -6.68 1.60
C THR A 87 -9.65 -5.54 0.61
N THR A 88 -10.26 -5.61 -0.57
CA THR A 88 -10.20 -4.52 -1.57
C THR A 88 -10.64 -3.19 -0.96
N GLY A 89 -11.69 -3.21 -0.12
CA GLY A 89 -12.18 -2.01 0.55
C GLY A 89 -11.17 -1.39 1.50
N ASP A 90 -10.38 -2.18 2.22
CA ASP A 90 -9.34 -1.67 3.13
C ASP A 90 -8.18 -1.06 2.37
N VAL A 91 -7.73 -1.72 1.29
CA VAL A 91 -6.68 -1.18 0.40
C VAL A 91 -7.10 0.16 -0.20
N LEU A 92 -8.32 0.23 -0.76
CA LEU A 92 -8.85 1.46 -1.34
C LEU A 92 -9.02 2.57 -0.30
N ARG A 93 -9.52 2.22 0.88
CA ARG A 93 -9.66 3.19 1.99
C ARG A 93 -8.32 3.78 2.40
N ALA A 94 -7.30 2.94 2.58
CA ALA A 94 -5.95 3.40 2.91
C ALA A 94 -5.39 4.30 1.80
N ALA A 95 -5.53 3.91 0.52
CA ALA A 95 -5.07 4.71 -0.62
C ALA A 95 -5.77 6.08 -0.68
N ILE A 96 -7.10 6.12 -0.53
CA ILE A 96 -7.85 7.39 -0.51
C ILE A 96 -7.43 8.29 0.65
N HIS A 97 -7.14 7.70 1.81
CA HIS A 97 -6.78 8.47 2.99
C HIS A 97 -5.37 9.04 2.94
N THR A 98 -4.44 8.33 2.31
CA THR A 98 -3.02 8.70 2.23
C THR A 98 -2.67 9.38 0.91
N ILE A 99 -2.88 8.72 -0.23
CA ILE A 99 -2.57 9.24 -1.56
C ILE A 99 -3.63 10.26 -1.99
N GLY A 100 -4.91 9.88 -1.87
CA GLY A 100 -6.06 10.67 -2.31
C GLY A 100 -6.43 10.40 -3.76
N LEU A 101 -7.45 11.14 -4.22
CA LEU A 101 -7.87 11.11 -5.62
C LEU A 101 -7.07 12.12 -6.45
N ARG A 102 -6.94 11.87 -7.74
CA ARG A 102 -6.40 12.85 -8.70
C ARG A 102 -7.24 14.13 -8.64
N PRO A 103 -6.62 15.33 -8.67
CA PRO A 103 -7.37 16.58 -8.75
C PRO A 103 -8.40 16.55 -9.89
N GLY A 104 -9.64 16.91 -9.57
CA GLY A 104 -10.76 16.88 -10.53
C GLY A 104 -11.46 15.53 -10.69
N SER A 105 -10.95 14.45 -10.09
CA SER A 105 -11.62 13.15 -10.08
C SER A 105 -12.49 13.01 -8.83
N THR A 106 -13.71 12.51 -9.02
CA THR A 106 -14.64 12.17 -7.92
C THR A 106 -14.77 10.68 -7.72
N THR A 107 -14.20 9.89 -8.63
CA THR A 107 -14.40 8.45 -8.72
C THR A 107 -13.07 7.71 -8.77
N ILE A 108 -13.11 6.46 -8.32
CA ILE A 108 -12.00 5.52 -8.47
C ILE A 108 -12.41 4.51 -9.55
N SER A 109 -11.48 4.19 -10.43
CA SER A 109 -11.62 3.07 -11.35
C SER A 109 -10.45 2.11 -11.17
N SER A 110 -10.67 0.87 -11.56
CA SER A 110 -9.63 -0.17 -11.56
C SER A 110 -9.49 -0.78 -12.94
N SER A 111 -8.31 -1.27 -13.25
CA SER A 111 -8.04 -2.04 -14.46
C SER A 111 -7.10 -3.20 -14.17
N PHE A 112 -7.32 -4.31 -14.86
CA PHE A 112 -6.33 -5.38 -14.94
C PHE A 112 -5.45 -5.13 -16.17
N ILE A 113 -4.14 -5.24 -15.98
CA ILE A 113 -3.16 -5.29 -17.06
C ILE A 113 -2.65 -6.72 -17.10
N MET A 114 -2.84 -7.38 -18.24
CA MET A 114 -2.50 -8.78 -18.43
C MET A 114 -1.58 -8.93 -19.63
N GLU A 115 -0.47 -9.63 -19.43
CA GLU A 115 0.39 -10.08 -20.51
C GLU A 115 -0.05 -11.50 -20.93
N LEU A 116 -0.39 -11.65 -22.19
CA LEU A 116 -0.78 -12.93 -22.76
C LEU A 116 0.45 -13.77 -23.09
N PRO A 117 0.32 -15.10 -23.23
CA PRO A 117 1.43 -15.97 -23.62
C PRO A 117 2.06 -15.59 -24.98
N THR A 118 1.35 -14.81 -25.79
CA THR A 118 1.83 -14.25 -27.08
C THR A 118 2.74 -13.04 -26.90
N GLY A 119 2.89 -12.51 -25.67
CA GLY A 119 3.59 -11.25 -25.39
C GLY A 119 2.74 -10.00 -25.61
N GLU A 120 1.47 -10.17 -26.00
CA GLU A 120 0.54 -9.05 -26.14
C GLU A 120 0.04 -8.60 -24.77
N VAL A 121 0.01 -7.28 -24.53
CA VAL A 121 -0.51 -6.69 -23.29
C VAL A 121 -1.91 -6.16 -23.52
N VAL A 122 -2.87 -6.65 -22.73
CA VAL A 122 -4.28 -6.23 -22.77
C VAL A 122 -4.68 -5.60 -21.45
N SER A 123 -5.61 -4.66 -21.49
CA SER A 123 -6.16 -4.00 -20.32
C SER A 123 -7.67 -4.18 -20.26
N PHE A 124 -8.16 -4.59 -19.08
CA PHE A 124 -9.59 -4.68 -18.78
C PHE A 124 -9.94 -3.61 -17.76
N GLY A 125 -10.87 -2.75 -18.09
CA GLY A 125 -11.41 -1.75 -17.18
C GLY A 125 -12.58 -2.28 -16.36
N ASP A 126 -12.95 -1.53 -15.32
CA ASP A 126 -14.16 -1.75 -14.49
C ASP A 126 -14.23 -3.12 -13.80
N CYS A 127 -13.11 -3.60 -13.32
CA CYS A 127 -12.98 -5.00 -12.89
C CYS A 127 -13.23 -5.23 -11.40
N ALA A 128 -13.06 -4.25 -10.51
CA ALA A 128 -13.12 -4.46 -9.07
C ALA A 128 -13.80 -3.33 -8.30
N VAL A 129 -14.00 -2.18 -8.91
CA VAL A 129 -14.69 -1.04 -8.31
C VAL A 129 -15.82 -0.65 -9.24
N ILE A 130 -17.05 -0.97 -8.84
CA ILE A 130 -18.27 -0.60 -9.55
C ILE A 130 -18.82 0.63 -8.85
N GLN A 131 -19.13 1.67 -9.60
CA GLN A 131 -19.96 2.76 -9.16
C GLN A 131 -21.40 2.51 -9.59
N GLU A 132 -22.30 2.43 -8.58
CA GLU A 132 -23.72 2.55 -8.80
C GLU A 132 -24.12 4.03 -8.92
#